data_8cf57394927b15a0f0d9767bb7e8c455
#
_entry.id   8cf57394927b15a0f0d9767bb7e8c455
#
_cell.length_a   1.000
_cell.length_b   1.000
_cell.length_c   1.000
_cell.angle_alpha   90.00
_cell.angle_beta   90.00
_cell.angle_gamma   90.00
#
_symmetry.space_group_name_H-M   'P 1'
#
loop_
_entity.id
_entity.type
_entity.pdbx_description
1 polymer ?
#
loop_
_entity_poly.entity_id
_entity_poly.type
_entity_poly.pdbx_seq_one_letter_code
_entity_poly.pdbx_strand_id
1 'polypeptide(L)'
;MVRTQTESSTPPGIPGGSRQGPAMDGTAAEPRPGAGSLQHAQPPPQPRKKRPEDFKFGKILGEGSFSTVVLARELATSREYAIKILEKRHIIKENKVPYVTRERDVMSRLDHPFFVKLYFTFQDDEKLYFGLSYAKNGELLKYIRKIGSFDETCTRFYTAEIVSALEYLHGKGIIHRDLKPENILLNEDMHIQITDFGTAKVLSPESKQARANSFVGTAQYVSPELLTEKSACKSSDLWALGCIIYQLVAGLPPFRAGNEYLIFQKIIKLEYDFPEKFFPKARDLVEKLLVLDATKRLGCEEMEGYGPLKAHPFFESVTWENLHQQTPPKLTAYLPAMSEDDEDCYGNGAARTGRRAPPALAPGSHVRGLLPGLSHLRLAWCLYNCAAKMLQNTACLSTEK
;
A
#
# COMPACT_ATOMS: atom_id res chain seq x y z
N MET A 1 -37.97 20.99 -43.19
CA MET A 1 -39.15 20.15 -43.58
C MET A 1 -38.87 18.79 -43.01
N VAL A 2 -39.54 18.21 -42.06
CA VAL A 2 -40.93 18.10 -41.67
C VAL A 2 -40.97 17.98 -40.12
N ARG A 3 -41.93 18.72 -39.56
CA ARG A 3 -42.43 18.59 -38.15
C ARG A 3 -43.28 17.34 -37.99
N THR A 4 -43.32 16.82 -36.72
CA THR A 4 -44.53 16.39 -35.99
C THR A 4 -44.07 15.60 -34.78
N GLN A 5 -44.53 15.70 -33.67
CA GLN A 5 -45.60 16.21 -32.82
C GLN A 5 -45.62 15.32 -31.54
N THR A 6 -45.77 15.97 -30.45
CA THR A 6 -45.98 15.47 -29.11
C THR A 6 -47.35 14.84 -28.93
N GLU A 7 -47.44 13.76 -28.09
CA GLU A 7 -48.71 13.44 -27.39
C GLU A 7 -48.42 12.99 -25.98
N SER A 8 -49.09 13.69 -25.05
CA SER A 8 -49.27 13.41 -23.65
C SER A 8 -50.52 12.60 -23.41
N SER A 9 -50.51 11.64 -22.49
CA SER A 9 -51.73 11.06 -21.96
C SER A 9 -51.67 10.81 -20.45
N THR A 10 -52.55 11.49 -19.75
CA THR A 10 -52.88 11.41 -18.33
C THR A 10 -53.92 10.30 -18.09
N PRO A 11 -53.99 9.68 -16.88
CA PRO A 11 -54.93 8.61 -16.59
C PRO A 11 -56.28 9.10 -16.06
N PRO A 12 -57.40 8.31 -16.16
CA PRO A 12 -58.71 8.71 -15.67
C PRO A 12 -59.01 8.22 -14.25
N GLY A 13 -59.90 8.98 -13.63
CA GLY A 13 -60.30 8.93 -12.23
C GLY A 13 -61.41 7.90 -11.89
N ILE A 14 -61.64 7.85 -10.60
CA ILE A 14 -62.56 7.03 -9.78
C ILE A 14 -64.03 7.46 -9.96
N PRO A 15 -64.99 6.56 -9.74
CA PRO A 15 -66.25 6.98 -9.15
C PRO A 15 -66.59 6.24 -7.83
N GLY A 16 -67.10 7.01 -6.89
CA GLY A 16 -67.60 6.56 -5.60
C GLY A 16 -69.01 5.96 -5.67
N GLY A 17 -69.36 5.22 -4.64
CA GLY A 17 -70.70 4.66 -4.39
C GLY A 17 -70.91 4.42 -2.93
N SER A 18 -71.80 5.26 -2.34
CA SER A 18 -72.34 5.16 -1.01
C SER A 18 -73.49 4.15 -0.94
N ARG A 19 -73.61 3.34 0.14
CA ARG A 19 -74.96 2.88 0.67
C ARG A 19 -74.86 2.50 2.14
N GLN A 20 -75.89 2.90 2.83
CA GLN A 20 -76.23 2.87 4.24
C GLN A 20 -76.49 1.45 4.80
N GLY A 21 -76.37 1.34 6.14
CA GLY A 21 -76.61 0.17 6.97
C GLY A 21 -78.05 -0.39 7.08
N PRO A 22 -78.25 -1.34 7.99
CA PRO A 22 -78.91 -1.02 9.25
C PRO A 22 -78.33 -1.73 10.50
N ALA A 23 -78.86 -1.27 11.64
CA ALA A 23 -78.44 -1.48 13.00
C ALA A 23 -79.03 -2.77 13.66
N MET A 24 -78.51 -3.03 14.88
CA MET A 24 -79.01 -3.86 16.01
C MET A 24 -78.55 -5.34 16.00
N ASP A 25 -77.84 -5.84 17.00
CA ASP A 25 -78.33 -6.15 18.34
C ASP A 25 -77.19 -6.52 19.30
N GLY A 26 -77.36 -6.27 20.59
CA GLY A 26 -76.32 -6.40 21.61
C GLY A 26 -76.19 -7.81 22.18
N THR A 27 -75.01 -8.17 22.57
CA THR A 27 -74.77 -9.17 23.63
C THR A 27 -73.38 -8.89 24.30
N ALA A 28 -73.43 -9.15 25.62
CA ALA A 28 -72.52 -8.94 26.70
C ALA A 28 -70.99 -8.98 26.44
N ALA A 29 -70.29 -8.05 27.07
CA ALA A 29 -68.84 -7.96 27.16
C ALA A 29 -68.27 -8.94 28.20
N GLU A 30 -67.33 -9.80 27.79
CA GLU A 30 -66.35 -10.42 28.69
C GLU A 30 -65.11 -9.56 28.84
N PRO A 31 -64.46 -9.53 30.02
CA PRO A 31 -63.33 -8.67 30.27
C PRO A 31 -62.06 -9.23 29.59
N ARG A 32 -61.47 -8.44 28.76
CA ARG A 32 -60.12 -8.73 28.16
C ARG A 32 -59.04 -8.65 29.25
N PRO A 33 -58.08 -9.61 29.31
CA PRO A 33 -56.92 -9.53 30.19
C PRO A 33 -55.98 -8.40 29.75
N GLY A 34 -55.35 -7.78 30.75
CA GLY A 34 -54.60 -6.56 30.70
C GLY A 34 -53.60 -6.38 29.56
N ALA A 35 -53.57 -5.15 29.07
CA ALA A 35 -52.53 -4.64 28.20
C ALA A 35 -51.16 -4.71 28.91
N GLY A 36 -50.40 -5.74 28.56
CA GLY A 36 -48.97 -5.80 28.89
C GLY A 36 -48.28 -4.59 28.28
N SER A 37 -47.68 -3.75 29.10
CA SER A 37 -46.84 -2.64 28.69
C SER A 37 -45.74 -3.17 27.77
N LEU A 38 -45.79 -2.78 26.49
CA LEU A 38 -44.68 -2.95 25.56
C LEU A 38 -43.51 -2.15 26.15
N GLN A 39 -42.63 -2.85 26.87
CA GLN A 39 -41.32 -2.29 27.22
C GLN A 39 -40.63 -1.96 25.91
N HIS A 40 -40.39 -0.66 25.66
CA HIS A 40 -39.52 -0.18 24.60
C HIS A 40 -38.16 -0.84 24.83
N ALA A 41 -37.83 -1.79 23.95
CA ALA A 41 -36.49 -2.35 23.88
C ALA A 41 -35.53 -1.18 23.63
N GLN A 42 -34.74 -0.85 24.62
CA GLN A 42 -33.65 0.14 24.44
C GLN A 42 -32.75 -0.34 23.31
N PRO A 43 -32.38 0.54 22.37
CA PRO A 43 -31.42 0.18 21.34
C PRO A 43 -30.15 -0.36 22.02
N PRO A 44 -29.51 -1.40 21.46
CA PRO A 44 -28.30 -1.97 22.04
C PRO A 44 -27.26 -0.84 22.27
N PRO A 45 -26.58 -0.84 23.44
CA PRO A 45 -25.65 0.22 23.77
C PRO A 45 -24.59 0.29 22.66
N GLN A 46 -24.40 1.48 22.08
CA GLN A 46 -23.37 1.71 21.09
C GLN A 46 -22.01 1.31 21.69
N PRO A 47 -21.18 0.53 20.98
CA PRO A 47 -19.90 0.10 21.50
C PRO A 47 -19.06 1.34 21.86
N ARG A 48 -18.66 1.43 23.14
CA ARG A 48 -17.85 2.55 23.60
C ARG A 48 -16.54 2.64 22.82
N LYS A 49 -16.06 3.85 22.57
CA LYS A 49 -14.75 4.08 21.95
C LYS A 49 -13.66 3.39 22.78
N LYS A 50 -12.75 2.69 22.11
CA LYS A 50 -11.60 2.05 22.74
C LYS A 50 -10.63 3.11 23.27
N ARG A 51 -9.86 2.71 24.31
CA ARG A 51 -8.86 3.54 24.99
C ARG A 51 -7.58 2.72 25.19
N PRO A 52 -6.43 3.35 25.51
CA PRO A 52 -5.18 2.62 25.76
C PRO A 52 -5.33 1.55 26.86
N GLU A 53 -6.12 1.82 27.92
CA GLU A 53 -6.33 0.93 29.06
C GLU A 53 -7.09 -0.36 28.70
N ASP A 54 -7.74 -0.39 27.54
CA ASP A 54 -8.41 -1.60 27.04
C ASP A 54 -7.41 -2.64 26.51
N PHE A 55 -6.11 -2.30 26.42
CA PHE A 55 -5.08 -3.13 25.81
C PHE A 55 -3.89 -3.38 26.74
N LYS A 56 -3.36 -4.59 26.69
CA LYS A 56 -2.04 -4.92 27.23
C LYS A 56 -1.03 -4.77 26.09
N PHE A 57 -0.22 -3.72 26.14
CA PHE A 57 0.86 -3.49 25.18
C PHE A 57 2.03 -4.43 25.43
N GLY A 58 2.62 -4.96 24.37
CA GLY A 58 3.73 -5.91 24.38
C GLY A 58 4.96 -5.39 23.63
N LYS A 59 5.63 -6.26 22.87
CA LYS A 59 6.88 -5.93 22.15
C LYS A 59 6.64 -4.95 21.01
N ILE A 60 7.66 -4.15 20.72
CA ILE A 60 7.72 -3.32 19.52
C ILE A 60 7.87 -4.24 18.29
N LEU A 61 7.05 -4.03 17.27
CA LEU A 61 7.06 -4.74 16.00
C LEU A 61 7.83 -3.97 14.93
N GLY A 62 7.81 -2.64 15.01
CA GLY A 62 8.52 -1.77 14.08
C GLY A 62 8.53 -0.32 14.56
N GLU A 63 9.55 0.43 14.13
CA GLU A 63 9.72 1.86 14.42
C GLU A 63 9.83 2.61 13.10
N GLY A 64 9.01 3.63 12.93
CA GLY A 64 9.05 4.58 11.83
C GLY A 64 9.49 5.97 12.30
N SER A 65 9.71 6.88 11.37
CA SER A 65 10.19 8.24 11.65
C SER A 65 9.28 9.02 12.62
N PHE A 66 8.00 8.71 12.69
CA PHE A 66 7.00 9.42 13.50
C PHE A 66 5.92 8.49 14.11
N SER A 67 6.18 7.18 14.07
CA SER A 67 5.27 6.18 14.60
C SER A 67 6.00 4.96 15.14
N THR A 68 5.40 4.30 16.14
CA THR A 68 5.86 3.02 16.66
C THR A 68 4.71 2.02 16.54
N VAL A 69 4.98 0.84 16.00
CA VAL A 69 4.02 -0.26 15.93
C VAL A 69 4.33 -1.26 17.03
N VAL A 70 3.33 -1.55 17.86
CA VAL A 70 3.49 -2.47 19.00
C VAL A 70 2.47 -3.60 18.94
N LEU A 71 2.86 -4.78 19.36
CA LEU A 71 1.91 -5.87 19.60
C LEU A 71 1.07 -5.52 20.81
N ALA A 72 -0.25 -5.60 20.71
CA ALA A 72 -1.14 -5.38 21.83
C ALA A 72 -2.23 -6.44 21.87
N ARG A 73 -2.60 -6.84 23.09
CA ARG A 73 -3.71 -7.76 23.32
C ARG A 73 -4.87 -7.00 23.97
N GLU A 74 -6.03 -7.06 23.35
CA GLU A 74 -7.24 -6.50 23.92
C GLU A 74 -7.69 -7.32 25.13
N LEU A 75 -7.89 -6.65 26.29
CA LEU A 75 -8.19 -7.33 27.55
C LEU A 75 -9.54 -8.04 27.53
N ALA A 76 -10.56 -7.43 26.90
CA ALA A 76 -11.90 -7.97 26.88
C ALA A 76 -12.07 -9.23 25.99
N THR A 77 -11.32 -9.33 24.89
CA THR A 77 -11.48 -10.39 23.88
C THR A 77 -10.27 -11.31 23.77
N SER A 78 -9.16 -10.94 24.40
CA SER A 78 -7.84 -11.59 24.27
C SER A 78 -7.28 -11.55 22.83
N ARG A 79 -7.87 -10.79 21.92
CA ARG A 79 -7.45 -10.68 20.52
C ARG A 79 -6.19 -9.84 20.40
N GLU A 80 -5.28 -10.30 19.55
CA GLU A 80 -4.03 -9.61 19.26
C GLU A 80 -4.17 -8.66 18.06
N TYR A 81 -3.56 -7.49 18.18
CA TYR A 81 -3.50 -6.44 17.17
C TYR A 81 -2.08 -5.89 17.06
N ALA A 82 -1.71 -5.42 15.89
CA ALA A 82 -0.60 -4.50 15.74
C ALA A 82 -1.15 -3.08 15.90
N ILE A 83 -0.78 -2.38 16.98
CA ILE A 83 -1.24 -1.00 17.21
C ILE A 83 -0.15 -0.04 16.76
N LYS A 84 -0.43 0.75 15.71
CA LYS A 84 0.40 1.86 15.25
C LYS A 84 0.08 3.09 16.08
N ILE A 85 1.08 3.56 16.82
CA ILE A 85 1.00 4.72 17.71
C ILE A 85 1.74 5.88 17.05
N LEU A 86 1.06 7.01 16.93
CA LEU A 86 1.58 8.20 16.26
C LEU A 86 1.50 9.40 17.21
N GLU A 87 2.60 10.15 17.37
CA GLU A 87 2.64 11.33 18.22
C GLU A 87 2.11 12.56 17.47
N LYS A 88 1.01 13.17 17.95
CA LYS A 88 0.34 14.33 17.32
C LYS A 88 1.29 15.51 17.12
N ARG A 89 2.09 15.86 18.12
CA ARG A 89 3.05 16.96 18.05
C ARG A 89 4.08 16.74 16.95
N HIS A 90 4.59 15.52 16.82
CA HIS A 90 5.58 15.16 15.79
C HIS A 90 4.96 15.19 14.38
N ILE A 91 3.76 14.61 14.22
CA ILE A 91 3.01 14.61 12.95
C ILE A 91 2.75 16.05 12.46
N ILE A 92 2.36 16.95 13.37
CA ILE A 92 2.08 18.36 13.03
C ILE A 92 3.38 19.07 12.67
N LYS A 93 4.43 18.94 13.49
CA LYS A 93 5.74 19.56 13.27
C LYS A 93 6.36 19.19 11.92
N GLU A 94 6.26 17.92 11.55
CA GLU A 94 6.83 17.39 10.30
C GLU A 94 5.85 17.45 9.11
N ASN A 95 4.72 18.17 9.26
CA ASN A 95 3.69 18.32 8.22
C ASN A 95 3.18 16.95 7.67
N LYS A 96 3.08 15.92 8.53
CA LYS A 96 2.68 14.56 8.15
C LYS A 96 1.18 14.27 8.30
N VAL A 97 0.38 15.24 8.77
CA VAL A 97 -1.09 15.09 8.90
C VAL A 97 -1.74 14.56 7.62
N PRO A 98 -1.42 15.06 6.41
CA PRO A 98 -2.04 14.53 5.18
C PRO A 98 -1.71 13.06 4.91
N TYR A 99 -0.53 12.59 5.28
CA TYR A 99 -0.10 11.20 5.11
C TYR A 99 -0.85 10.26 6.06
N VAL A 100 -0.95 10.65 7.34
CA VAL A 100 -1.66 9.88 8.37
C VAL A 100 -3.16 9.81 8.07
N THR A 101 -3.76 10.92 7.66
CA THR A 101 -5.17 10.96 7.26
C THR A 101 -5.43 10.07 6.05
N ARG A 102 -4.56 10.13 5.03
CA ARG A 102 -4.66 9.30 3.82
C ARG A 102 -4.53 7.82 4.16
N GLU A 103 -3.55 7.44 4.99
CA GLU A 103 -3.37 6.05 5.42
C GLU A 103 -4.64 5.51 6.07
N ARG A 104 -5.21 6.25 7.04
CA ARG A 104 -6.49 5.89 7.69
C ARG A 104 -7.62 5.75 6.67
N ASP A 105 -7.79 6.73 5.79
CA ASP A 105 -8.91 6.81 4.86
C ASP A 105 -8.83 5.73 3.78
N VAL A 106 -7.63 5.43 3.28
CA VAL A 106 -7.41 4.34 2.34
C VAL A 106 -7.67 3.00 3.02
N MET A 107 -7.04 2.74 4.18
CA MET A 107 -7.19 1.46 4.87
C MET A 107 -8.64 1.18 5.29
N SER A 108 -9.43 2.20 5.63
CA SER A 108 -10.86 2.03 5.97
C SER A 108 -11.74 1.62 4.77
N ARG A 109 -11.28 1.79 3.54
CA ARG A 109 -11.98 1.38 2.30
C ARG A 109 -11.55 0.00 1.80
N LEU A 110 -10.47 -0.57 2.35
CA LEU A 110 -9.93 -1.85 1.93
C LEU A 110 -10.55 -2.98 2.77
N ASP A 111 -11.14 -3.95 2.09
CA ASP A 111 -11.62 -5.21 2.68
C ASP A 111 -11.25 -6.36 1.75
N HIS A 112 -10.01 -6.85 1.89
CA HIS A 112 -9.47 -7.92 1.07
C HIS A 112 -8.38 -8.64 1.87
N PRO A 113 -8.25 -9.98 1.78
CA PRO A 113 -7.35 -10.78 2.62
C PRO A 113 -5.88 -10.42 2.47
N PHE A 114 -5.45 -9.87 1.32
CA PHE A 114 -4.06 -9.53 1.06
C PHE A 114 -3.65 -8.10 1.48
N PHE A 115 -4.47 -7.45 2.32
CA PHE A 115 -4.15 -6.16 2.91
C PHE A 115 -4.23 -6.20 4.42
N VAL A 116 -3.35 -5.44 5.07
CA VAL A 116 -3.47 -5.18 6.51
C VAL A 116 -4.79 -4.47 6.76
N LYS A 117 -5.62 -5.05 7.63
CA LYS A 117 -6.96 -4.53 7.97
C LYS A 117 -6.87 -3.52 9.11
N LEU A 118 -7.53 -2.37 8.94
CA LEU A 118 -7.76 -1.41 10.00
C LEU A 118 -9.07 -1.76 10.72
N TYR A 119 -9.00 -2.18 11.97
CA TYR A 119 -10.17 -2.57 12.76
C TYR A 119 -10.81 -1.40 13.51
N PHE A 120 -9.98 -0.50 14.04
CA PHE A 120 -10.43 0.66 14.80
C PHE A 120 -9.36 1.73 14.86
N THR A 121 -9.79 2.94 15.17
CA THR A 121 -8.90 4.04 15.55
C THR A 121 -9.42 4.69 16.81
N PHE A 122 -8.52 5.14 17.67
CA PHE A 122 -8.82 5.99 18.80
C PHE A 122 -7.68 6.97 19.04
N GLN A 123 -7.86 7.89 19.98
CA GLN A 123 -6.85 8.90 20.33
C GLN A 123 -6.99 9.30 21.79
N ASP A 124 -5.89 9.74 22.34
CA ASP A 124 -5.83 10.51 23.58
C ASP A 124 -5.34 11.95 23.29
N ASP A 125 -4.95 12.70 24.31
CA ASP A 125 -4.50 14.10 24.16
C ASP A 125 -3.23 14.23 23.31
N GLU A 126 -2.33 13.24 23.35
CA GLU A 126 -1.00 13.29 22.75
C GLU A 126 -0.85 12.40 21.50
N LYS A 127 -1.60 11.30 21.41
CA LYS A 127 -1.35 10.22 20.46
C LYS A 127 -2.59 9.83 19.66
N LEU A 128 -2.34 9.33 18.42
CA LEU A 128 -3.30 8.60 17.60
C LEU A 128 -2.94 7.11 17.64
N TYR A 129 -3.95 6.25 17.59
CA TYR A 129 -3.81 4.79 17.64
C TYR A 129 -4.60 4.16 16.50
N PHE A 130 -3.93 3.33 15.68
CA PHE A 130 -4.55 2.53 14.64
C PHE A 130 -4.43 1.05 15.01
N GLY A 131 -5.56 0.39 15.25
CA GLY A 131 -5.61 -1.05 15.52
C GLY A 131 -5.67 -1.84 14.22
N LEU A 132 -4.55 -2.50 13.90
CA LEU A 132 -4.30 -3.19 12.64
C LEU A 132 -4.27 -4.72 12.84
N SER A 133 -4.50 -5.48 11.76
CA SER A 133 -4.22 -6.92 11.79
C SER A 133 -2.76 -7.18 12.09
N TYR A 134 -2.49 -8.20 12.92
CA TYR A 134 -1.14 -8.59 13.27
C TYR A 134 -0.61 -9.64 12.29
N ALA A 135 0.32 -9.25 11.44
CA ALA A 135 1.04 -10.15 10.54
C ALA A 135 2.20 -10.83 11.29
N LYS A 136 1.97 -12.04 11.81
CA LYS A 136 2.86 -12.72 12.76
C LYS A 136 4.24 -13.06 12.19
N ASN A 137 4.34 -13.26 10.88
CA ASN A 137 5.57 -13.68 10.20
C ASN A 137 6.40 -12.50 9.67
N GLY A 138 5.93 -11.25 9.85
CA GLY A 138 6.71 -10.03 9.54
C GLY A 138 6.89 -9.79 8.04
N GLU A 139 7.95 -9.11 7.65
CA GLU A 139 8.20 -8.62 6.30
C GLU A 139 8.71 -9.72 5.34
N LEU A 140 8.22 -9.71 4.09
CA LEU A 140 8.70 -10.56 3.01
C LEU A 140 10.21 -10.36 2.76
N LEU A 141 10.71 -9.12 2.90
CA LEU A 141 12.13 -8.82 2.75
C LEU A 141 13.04 -9.64 3.67
N LYS A 142 12.61 -9.90 4.92
CA LYS A 142 13.38 -10.73 5.87
C LYS A 142 13.60 -12.15 5.36
N TYR A 143 12.60 -12.70 4.67
CA TYR A 143 12.72 -14.04 4.06
C TYR A 143 13.64 -14.01 2.85
N ILE A 144 13.55 -12.99 1.97
CA ILE A 144 14.47 -12.84 0.84
C ILE A 144 15.92 -12.77 1.36
N ARG A 145 16.20 -11.94 2.36
CA ARG A 145 17.54 -11.81 2.96
C ARG A 145 18.03 -13.11 3.60
N LYS A 146 17.14 -13.83 4.31
CA LYS A 146 17.50 -15.05 5.03
C LYS A 146 17.83 -16.21 4.10
N ILE A 147 17.08 -16.39 3.02
CA ILE A 147 17.20 -17.55 2.12
C ILE A 147 17.90 -17.22 0.80
N GLY A 148 18.25 -15.95 0.56
CA GLY A 148 18.90 -15.44 -0.63
C GLY A 148 17.95 -15.22 -1.80
N SER A 149 17.20 -16.23 -2.22
CA SER A 149 16.23 -16.17 -3.32
C SER A 149 15.19 -17.27 -3.20
N PHE A 150 14.07 -17.09 -3.87
CA PHE A 150 12.96 -18.02 -3.89
C PHE A 150 13.07 -18.95 -5.11
N ASP A 151 12.62 -20.19 -4.96
CA ASP A 151 12.42 -21.10 -6.09
C ASP A 151 11.25 -20.62 -6.97
N GLU A 152 11.08 -21.25 -8.14
CA GLU A 152 10.06 -20.84 -9.10
C GLU A 152 8.63 -20.95 -8.55
N THR A 153 8.35 -21.98 -7.76
CA THR A 153 7.02 -22.25 -7.17
C THR A 153 6.66 -21.18 -6.15
N CYS A 154 7.58 -20.85 -5.23
CA CYS A 154 7.40 -19.78 -4.26
C CYS A 154 7.28 -18.40 -4.94
N THR A 155 8.15 -18.13 -5.91
CA THR A 155 8.10 -16.88 -6.67
C THR A 155 6.75 -16.71 -7.37
N ARG A 156 6.26 -17.75 -8.04
CA ARG A 156 4.97 -17.74 -8.72
C ARG A 156 3.80 -17.52 -7.77
N PHE A 157 3.77 -18.21 -6.64
CA PHE A 157 2.70 -18.12 -5.66
C PHE A 157 2.60 -16.69 -5.07
N TYR A 158 3.71 -16.18 -4.53
CA TYR A 158 3.70 -14.84 -3.93
C TYR A 158 3.48 -13.74 -4.96
N THR A 159 4.00 -13.90 -6.16
CA THR A 159 3.71 -12.97 -7.27
C THR A 159 2.21 -12.97 -7.63
N ALA A 160 1.57 -14.13 -7.67
CA ALA A 160 0.13 -14.23 -7.94
C ALA A 160 -0.70 -13.53 -6.85
N GLU A 161 -0.35 -13.67 -5.59
CA GLU A 161 -1.00 -12.95 -4.49
C GLU A 161 -0.85 -11.43 -4.63
N ILE A 162 0.36 -10.95 -4.98
CA ILE A 162 0.61 -9.51 -5.20
C ILE A 162 -0.20 -9.00 -6.39
N VAL A 163 -0.26 -9.75 -7.50
CA VAL A 163 -1.06 -9.39 -8.69
C VAL A 163 -2.54 -9.29 -8.32
N SER A 164 -3.09 -10.26 -7.58
CA SER A 164 -4.48 -10.24 -7.11
C SER A 164 -4.76 -9.04 -6.19
N ALA A 165 -3.81 -8.72 -5.29
CA ALA A 165 -3.91 -7.56 -4.42
C ALA A 165 -3.92 -6.25 -5.23
N LEU A 166 -3.04 -6.09 -6.22
CA LEU A 166 -2.99 -4.91 -7.08
C LEU A 166 -4.23 -4.77 -7.95
N GLU A 167 -4.75 -5.86 -8.52
CA GLU A 167 -6.01 -5.86 -9.26
C GLU A 167 -7.15 -5.27 -8.43
N TYR A 168 -7.30 -5.74 -7.18
CA TYR A 168 -8.29 -5.20 -6.25
C TYR A 168 -8.07 -3.72 -5.93
N LEU A 169 -6.82 -3.33 -5.61
CA LEU A 169 -6.46 -1.97 -5.22
C LEU A 169 -6.74 -0.98 -6.38
N HIS A 170 -6.29 -1.33 -7.58
CA HIS A 170 -6.48 -0.53 -8.80
C HIS A 170 -7.95 -0.47 -9.23
N GLY A 171 -8.72 -1.54 -8.99
CA GLY A 171 -10.18 -1.57 -9.16
C GLY A 171 -10.91 -0.59 -8.25
N LYS A 172 -10.35 -0.30 -7.05
CA LYS A 172 -10.83 0.76 -6.14
C LYS A 172 -10.35 2.16 -6.52
N GLY A 173 -9.60 2.32 -7.60
CA GLY A 173 -9.00 3.60 -8.00
C GLY A 173 -7.88 4.06 -7.06
N ILE A 174 -7.18 3.16 -6.41
CA ILE A 174 -6.11 3.46 -5.47
C ILE A 174 -4.78 3.01 -6.04
N ILE A 175 -3.75 3.86 -5.98
CA ILE A 175 -2.35 3.58 -6.33
C ILE A 175 -1.55 3.54 -5.04
N HIS A 176 -0.72 2.52 -4.82
CA HIS A 176 0.10 2.36 -3.61
C HIS A 176 1.27 3.34 -3.56
N ARG A 177 2.04 3.42 -4.64
CA ARG A 177 3.21 4.29 -4.89
C ARG A 177 4.50 3.97 -4.12
N ASP A 178 4.47 3.11 -3.12
CA ASP A 178 5.63 2.62 -2.38
C ASP A 178 5.57 1.11 -2.15
N LEU A 179 5.19 0.36 -3.21
CA LEU A 179 5.17 -1.09 -3.16
C LEU A 179 6.60 -1.63 -3.17
N LYS A 180 6.94 -2.45 -2.16
CA LYS A 180 8.26 -3.05 -1.96
C LYS A 180 8.16 -4.21 -0.96
N PRO A 181 9.15 -5.12 -0.90
CA PRO A 181 9.11 -6.27 -0.01
C PRO A 181 9.03 -5.95 1.49
N GLU A 182 9.46 -4.75 1.92
CA GLU A 182 9.31 -4.26 3.29
C GLU A 182 7.86 -3.98 3.66
N ASN A 183 7.05 -3.54 2.68
CA ASN A 183 5.64 -3.21 2.83
C ASN A 183 4.70 -4.39 2.53
N ILE A 184 5.25 -5.57 2.26
CA ILE A 184 4.54 -6.84 2.08
C ILE A 184 4.83 -7.70 3.30
N LEU A 185 3.86 -7.79 4.20
CA LEU A 185 3.94 -8.61 5.41
C LEU A 185 3.37 -9.99 5.15
N LEU A 186 3.72 -10.96 6.01
CA LEU A 186 3.18 -12.32 5.99
C LEU A 186 2.36 -12.58 7.25
N ASN A 187 1.13 -13.05 7.08
CA ASN A 187 0.24 -13.42 8.17
C ASN A 187 0.65 -14.75 8.81
N GLU A 188 -0.15 -15.26 9.76
CA GLU A 188 0.12 -16.53 10.45
C GLU A 188 0.21 -17.72 9.51
N ASP A 189 -0.57 -17.73 8.44
CA ASP A 189 -0.65 -18.79 7.44
C ASP A 189 0.32 -18.59 6.27
N MET A 190 1.22 -17.60 6.34
CA MET A 190 2.20 -17.26 5.31
C MET A 190 1.61 -16.65 4.02
N HIS A 191 0.38 -16.11 4.06
CA HIS A 191 -0.18 -15.28 3.00
C HIS A 191 0.25 -13.84 3.15
N ILE A 192 0.30 -13.08 2.04
CA ILE A 192 0.71 -11.67 2.09
C ILE A 192 -0.35 -10.78 2.75
N GLN A 193 0.15 -9.69 3.36
CA GLN A 193 -0.65 -8.56 3.81
C GLN A 193 0.11 -7.27 3.48
N ILE A 194 -0.34 -6.56 2.43
CA ILE A 194 0.26 -5.29 2.00
C ILE A 194 -0.13 -4.19 2.99
N THR A 195 0.81 -3.32 3.32
CA THR A 195 0.68 -2.23 4.30
C THR A 195 1.32 -0.94 3.81
N ASP A 196 1.25 0.12 4.63
CA ASP A 196 1.84 1.46 4.40
C ASP A 196 1.19 2.22 3.24
N PHE A 197 -0.03 2.72 3.49
CA PHE A 197 -0.80 3.54 2.55
C PHE A 197 -0.62 5.06 2.75
N GLY A 198 0.34 5.49 3.57
CA GLY A 198 0.62 6.91 3.81
C GLY A 198 0.93 7.69 2.54
N THR A 199 1.56 7.02 1.59
CA THR A 199 1.92 7.59 0.27
C THR A 199 0.91 7.27 -0.83
N ALA A 200 -0.14 6.48 -0.58
CA ALA A 200 -1.12 6.08 -1.58
C ALA A 200 -1.81 7.28 -2.25
N LYS A 201 -2.31 7.11 -3.46
CA LYS A 201 -3.10 8.10 -4.19
C LYS A 201 -4.47 7.51 -4.52
N VAL A 202 -5.53 8.23 -4.12
CA VAL A 202 -6.89 7.91 -4.57
C VAL A 202 -7.18 8.70 -5.83
N LEU A 203 -7.57 8.00 -6.89
CA LEU A 203 -7.97 8.61 -8.16
C LEU A 203 -9.43 9.05 -8.04
N SER A 204 -9.71 10.33 -8.31
CA SER A 204 -11.08 10.83 -8.45
C SER A 204 -11.42 11.06 -9.92
N PRO A 205 -12.70 10.92 -10.33
CA PRO A 205 -13.14 11.19 -11.70
C PRO A 205 -12.76 12.59 -12.19
N GLU A 206 -12.71 13.55 -11.26
CA GLU A 206 -12.36 14.96 -11.54
C GLU A 206 -10.85 15.21 -11.57
N SER A 207 -10.04 14.32 -11.00
CA SER A 207 -8.59 14.50 -10.85
C SER A 207 -7.77 13.88 -11.97
N LYS A 208 -8.28 13.82 -13.21
CA LYS A 208 -7.49 13.37 -14.39
C LYS A 208 -6.15 14.09 -14.52
N GLN A 209 -5.88 15.13 -13.72
CA GLN A 209 -4.66 15.93 -13.75
C GLN A 209 -4.06 16.29 -12.38
N ALA A 210 -4.49 15.71 -11.26
CA ALA A 210 -3.84 15.99 -9.99
C ALA A 210 -2.45 15.30 -9.95
N ARG A 211 -1.45 15.96 -10.51
CA ARG A 211 -0.04 15.61 -10.41
C ARG A 211 0.38 15.72 -8.95
N ALA A 212 0.69 14.60 -8.33
CA ALA A 212 1.28 14.60 -7.00
C ALA A 212 2.75 15.06 -7.15
N ASN A 213 3.03 16.29 -6.81
CA ASN A 213 4.33 16.95 -6.98
C ASN A 213 5.39 16.58 -5.95
N SER A 214 5.26 15.49 -5.21
CA SER A 214 6.27 15.06 -4.26
C SER A 214 6.79 13.67 -4.61
N PHE A 215 8.12 13.58 -4.68
CA PHE A 215 8.83 12.31 -4.74
C PHE A 215 8.51 11.51 -3.47
N VAL A 216 8.02 10.30 -3.66
CA VAL A 216 7.68 9.37 -2.57
C VAL A 216 8.05 7.98 -3.04
N GLY A 217 8.81 7.25 -2.24
CA GLY A 217 9.17 5.87 -2.50
C GLY A 217 10.63 5.54 -2.20
N THR A 218 10.93 4.25 -2.14
CA THR A 218 12.27 3.71 -2.01
C THR A 218 12.94 3.65 -3.38
N ALA A 219 14.11 4.23 -3.53
CA ALA A 219 14.79 4.48 -4.81
C ALA A 219 14.78 3.30 -5.79
N GLN A 220 14.98 2.08 -5.31
CA GLN A 220 15.11 0.88 -6.14
C GLN A 220 13.81 0.45 -6.85
N TYR A 221 12.65 0.89 -6.36
CA TYR A 221 11.34 0.49 -6.88
C TYR A 221 10.59 1.64 -7.56
N VAL A 222 11.21 2.81 -7.63
CA VAL A 222 10.61 4.01 -8.24
C VAL A 222 10.52 3.85 -9.74
N SER A 223 9.34 4.15 -10.30
CA SER A 223 9.10 4.06 -11.74
C SER A 223 9.69 5.26 -12.50
N PRO A 224 10.05 5.09 -13.79
CA PRO A 224 10.62 6.17 -14.61
C PRO A 224 9.74 7.43 -14.65
N GLU A 225 8.42 7.29 -14.80
CA GLU A 225 7.49 8.40 -14.87
C GLU A 225 7.40 9.21 -13.57
N LEU A 226 7.67 8.58 -12.42
CA LEU A 226 7.80 9.30 -11.15
C LEU A 226 9.07 10.17 -11.10
N LEU A 227 10.14 9.74 -11.76
CA LEU A 227 11.39 10.49 -11.85
C LEU A 227 11.33 11.63 -12.86
N THR A 228 10.71 11.41 -14.02
CA THR A 228 10.69 12.36 -15.14
C THR A 228 9.50 13.31 -15.09
N GLU A 229 8.30 12.78 -14.89
CA GLU A 229 7.04 13.52 -14.98
C GLU A 229 6.45 13.88 -13.63
N LYS A 230 7.02 13.34 -12.53
CA LYS A 230 6.50 13.45 -11.16
C LYS A 230 5.03 13.00 -11.05
N SER A 231 4.61 12.11 -11.93
CA SER A 231 3.24 11.63 -12.02
C SER A 231 3.19 10.12 -11.76
N ALA A 232 2.48 9.70 -10.73
CA ALA A 232 2.19 8.29 -10.47
C ALA A 232 0.89 7.89 -11.15
N CYS A 233 0.87 6.71 -11.79
CA CYS A 233 -0.31 6.05 -12.33
C CYS A 233 -0.39 4.61 -11.78
N LYS A 234 -1.47 3.90 -12.06
CA LYS A 234 -1.60 2.47 -11.68
C LYS A 234 -0.43 1.64 -12.19
N SER A 235 0.07 1.95 -13.38
CA SER A 235 1.21 1.30 -14.01
C SER A 235 2.53 1.50 -13.24
N SER A 236 2.63 2.51 -12.34
CA SER A 236 3.79 2.67 -11.47
C SER A 236 3.92 1.52 -10.45
N ASP A 237 2.79 1.00 -9.95
CA ASP A 237 2.79 -0.18 -9.07
C ASP A 237 3.16 -1.45 -9.84
N LEU A 238 2.86 -1.53 -11.16
CA LEU A 238 3.28 -2.64 -12.03
C LEU A 238 4.80 -2.64 -12.30
N TRP A 239 5.42 -1.47 -12.40
CA TRP A 239 6.88 -1.36 -12.40
C TRP A 239 7.48 -1.91 -11.12
N ALA A 240 6.96 -1.49 -9.96
CA ALA A 240 7.40 -2.00 -8.66
C ALA A 240 7.22 -3.53 -8.55
N LEU A 241 6.09 -4.08 -9.06
CA LEU A 241 5.89 -5.52 -9.17
C LEU A 241 7.01 -6.20 -9.97
N GLY A 242 7.41 -5.64 -11.11
CA GLY A 242 8.54 -6.16 -11.90
C GLY A 242 9.86 -6.19 -11.10
N CYS A 243 10.15 -5.13 -10.34
CA CYS A 243 11.31 -5.08 -9.45
C CYS A 243 11.23 -6.15 -8.34
N ILE A 244 10.04 -6.37 -7.77
CA ILE A 244 9.83 -7.38 -6.72
C ILE A 244 10.01 -8.79 -7.27
N ILE A 245 9.42 -9.13 -8.42
CA ILE A 245 9.59 -10.44 -9.07
C ILE A 245 11.07 -10.70 -9.34
N TYR A 246 11.76 -9.73 -9.89
CA TYR A 246 13.20 -9.83 -10.11
C TYR A 246 13.92 -10.14 -8.79
N GLN A 247 13.60 -9.43 -7.72
CA GLN A 247 14.24 -9.62 -6.41
C GLN A 247 13.91 -10.95 -5.76
N LEU A 248 12.72 -11.48 -5.92
CA LEU A 248 12.37 -12.82 -5.43
C LEU A 248 13.27 -13.91 -6.06
N VAL A 249 13.58 -13.78 -7.34
CA VAL A 249 14.44 -14.76 -8.07
C VAL A 249 15.92 -14.50 -7.89
N ALA A 250 16.35 -13.23 -7.93
CA ALA A 250 17.76 -12.85 -7.89
C ALA A 250 18.30 -12.60 -6.46
N GLY A 251 17.41 -12.40 -5.48
CA GLY A 251 17.77 -12.02 -4.11
C GLY A 251 17.96 -10.52 -3.90
N LEU A 252 18.19 -9.76 -4.98
CA LEU A 252 18.45 -8.33 -4.98
C LEU A 252 17.60 -7.62 -6.02
N PRO A 253 17.22 -6.34 -5.82
CA PRO A 253 16.46 -5.59 -6.81
C PRO A 253 17.26 -5.33 -8.08
N PRO A 254 16.60 -5.09 -9.24
CA PRO A 254 17.30 -4.94 -10.53
C PRO A 254 18.17 -3.68 -10.60
N PHE A 255 17.70 -2.57 -10.01
CA PHE A 255 18.40 -1.28 -10.06
C PHE A 255 19.11 -1.02 -8.74
N ARG A 256 20.42 -1.09 -8.72
CA ARG A 256 21.30 -0.93 -7.56
C ARG A 256 22.55 -0.16 -7.91
N ALA A 257 22.95 0.71 -6.99
CA ALA A 257 24.20 1.47 -7.05
C ALA A 257 24.54 2.04 -5.67
N GLY A 258 25.73 2.60 -5.52
CA GLY A 258 26.20 3.15 -4.25
C GLY A 258 25.46 4.41 -3.76
N ASN A 259 24.57 5.01 -4.56
CA ASN A 259 23.71 6.13 -4.15
C ASN A 259 22.46 6.22 -5.01
N GLU A 260 21.44 6.96 -4.51
CA GLU A 260 20.15 7.12 -5.18
C GLU A 260 20.24 7.74 -6.57
N TYR A 261 21.13 8.70 -6.77
CA TYR A 261 21.31 9.34 -8.07
C TYR A 261 21.71 8.33 -9.16
N LEU A 262 22.65 7.45 -8.86
CA LEU A 262 23.07 6.40 -9.80
C LEU A 262 21.97 5.34 -10.02
N ILE A 263 21.18 5.03 -8.99
CA ILE A 263 19.99 4.16 -9.14
C ILE A 263 19.01 4.80 -10.13
N PHE A 264 18.70 6.08 -9.99
CA PHE A 264 17.80 6.80 -10.88
C PHE A 264 18.32 6.84 -12.32
N GLN A 265 19.64 7.02 -12.51
CA GLN A 265 20.26 6.95 -13.85
C GLN A 265 20.05 5.58 -14.50
N LYS A 266 20.22 4.49 -13.74
CA LYS A 266 19.99 3.13 -14.24
C LYS A 266 18.50 2.91 -14.58
N ILE A 267 17.57 3.40 -13.76
CA ILE A 267 16.13 3.30 -14.02
C ILE A 267 15.77 4.00 -15.33
N ILE A 268 16.20 5.26 -15.52
CA ILE A 268 15.88 6.05 -16.73
C ILE A 268 16.45 5.41 -18.00
N LYS A 269 17.63 4.79 -17.90
CA LYS A 269 18.30 4.11 -19.03
C LYS A 269 17.88 2.65 -19.17
N LEU A 270 17.07 2.12 -18.24
CA LEU A 270 16.70 0.69 -18.17
C LEU A 270 17.95 -0.22 -18.10
N GLU A 271 18.97 0.19 -17.32
CA GLU A 271 20.22 -0.54 -17.16
C GLU A 271 20.12 -1.56 -16.02
N TYR A 272 19.85 -2.81 -16.35
CA TYR A 272 19.89 -3.97 -15.45
C TYR A 272 20.16 -5.25 -16.25
N ASP A 273 20.66 -6.28 -15.58
CA ASP A 273 21.00 -7.57 -16.18
C ASP A 273 20.34 -8.71 -15.40
N PHE A 274 20.08 -9.83 -16.06
CA PHE A 274 19.55 -11.02 -15.42
C PHE A 274 20.68 -11.98 -15.05
N PRO A 275 20.67 -12.61 -13.84
CA PRO A 275 21.57 -13.72 -13.53
C PRO A 275 21.34 -14.89 -14.49
N GLU A 276 22.42 -15.68 -14.74
CA GLU A 276 22.36 -16.83 -15.67
C GLU A 276 21.24 -17.83 -15.38
N LYS A 277 20.93 -18.06 -14.11
CA LYS A 277 19.91 -19.02 -13.67
C LYS A 277 18.53 -18.39 -13.44
N PHE A 278 18.23 -17.25 -14.03
CA PHE A 278 16.89 -16.64 -13.92
C PHE A 278 15.87 -17.46 -14.70
N PHE A 279 14.71 -17.78 -14.09
CA PHE A 279 13.66 -18.60 -14.72
C PHE A 279 13.16 -17.94 -16.01
N PRO A 280 13.15 -18.62 -17.16
CA PRO A 280 12.81 -18.00 -18.45
C PRO A 280 11.44 -17.33 -18.50
N LYS A 281 10.40 -17.98 -17.94
CA LYS A 281 9.05 -17.41 -17.87
C LYS A 281 8.96 -16.20 -16.95
N ALA A 282 9.69 -16.19 -15.83
CA ALA A 282 9.78 -15.06 -14.93
C ALA A 282 10.54 -13.90 -15.56
N ARG A 283 11.61 -14.17 -16.31
CA ARG A 283 12.36 -13.17 -17.07
C ARG A 283 11.46 -12.47 -18.08
N ASP A 284 10.74 -13.21 -18.90
CA ASP A 284 9.80 -12.68 -19.88
C ASP A 284 8.74 -11.78 -19.23
N LEU A 285 8.20 -12.18 -18.07
CA LEU A 285 7.27 -11.37 -17.30
C LEU A 285 7.91 -10.05 -16.78
N VAL A 286 9.10 -10.13 -16.22
CA VAL A 286 9.84 -8.95 -15.73
C VAL A 286 10.13 -7.99 -16.88
N GLU A 287 10.57 -8.46 -18.05
CA GLU A 287 10.82 -7.65 -19.24
C GLU A 287 9.54 -6.93 -19.74
N LYS A 288 8.34 -7.53 -19.56
CA LYS A 288 7.05 -6.92 -19.89
C LYS A 288 6.51 -5.94 -18.84
N LEU A 289 7.05 -5.98 -17.61
CA LEU A 289 6.70 -5.06 -16.54
C LEU A 289 7.70 -3.90 -16.42
N LEU A 290 9.00 -4.15 -16.60
CA LEU A 290 10.06 -3.14 -16.57
C LEU A 290 10.21 -2.47 -17.94
N VAL A 291 9.17 -1.78 -18.39
CA VAL A 291 9.11 -1.01 -19.62
C VAL A 291 9.06 0.47 -19.30
N LEU A 292 9.87 1.30 -19.96
CA LEU A 292 9.93 2.76 -19.71
C LEU A 292 8.59 3.44 -19.95
N ASP A 293 7.93 3.09 -21.04
CA ASP A 293 6.60 3.58 -21.39
C ASP A 293 5.53 2.91 -20.52
N ALA A 294 4.96 3.67 -19.58
CA ALA A 294 3.96 3.17 -18.64
C ALA A 294 2.71 2.59 -19.29
N THR A 295 2.39 3.01 -20.54
CA THR A 295 1.21 2.55 -21.30
C THR A 295 1.44 1.21 -22.01
N LYS A 296 2.69 0.71 -21.98
CA LYS A 296 3.08 -0.57 -22.59
C LYS A 296 3.40 -1.67 -21.58
N ARG A 297 3.25 -1.39 -20.29
CA ARG A 297 3.47 -2.40 -19.24
C ARG A 297 2.33 -3.39 -19.20
N LEU A 298 2.66 -4.67 -19.15
CA LEU A 298 1.65 -5.72 -19.02
C LEU A 298 0.82 -5.51 -17.74
N GLY A 299 -0.50 -5.49 -17.88
CA GLY A 299 -1.42 -5.24 -16.76
C GLY A 299 -1.96 -3.80 -16.67
N CYS A 300 -1.44 -2.82 -17.46
CA CYS A 300 -2.01 -1.48 -17.52
C CYS A 300 -3.31 -1.47 -18.35
N GLU A 301 -4.09 -0.39 -18.22
CA GLU A 301 -5.39 -0.27 -18.90
C GLU A 301 -5.25 -0.32 -20.44
N GLU A 302 -4.18 0.28 -20.97
CA GLU A 302 -3.87 0.31 -22.41
C GLU A 302 -3.46 -1.08 -22.95
N MET A 303 -3.04 -1.99 -22.07
CA MET A 303 -2.71 -3.39 -22.39
C MET A 303 -3.81 -4.35 -21.93
N GLU A 304 -5.06 -3.94 -22.00
CA GLU A 304 -6.26 -4.73 -21.64
C GLU A 304 -6.33 -5.14 -20.13
N GLY A 305 -5.57 -4.47 -19.28
CA GLY A 305 -5.62 -4.65 -17.82
C GLY A 305 -5.06 -5.98 -17.32
N TYR A 306 -5.61 -6.46 -16.22
CA TYR A 306 -5.08 -7.63 -15.50
C TYR A 306 -5.32 -8.97 -16.19
N GLY A 307 -6.26 -9.07 -17.14
CA GLY A 307 -6.55 -10.30 -17.89
C GLY A 307 -5.30 -10.89 -18.57
N PRO A 308 -4.65 -10.15 -19.48
CA PRO A 308 -3.41 -10.58 -20.14
C PRO A 308 -2.25 -10.83 -19.15
N LEU A 309 -2.14 -10.06 -18.07
CA LEU A 309 -1.12 -10.28 -17.02
C LEU A 309 -1.34 -11.64 -16.35
N LYS A 310 -2.56 -11.95 -15.93
CA LYS A 310 -2.91 -13.22 -15.27
C LYS A 310 -2.81 -14.42 -16.21
N ALA A 311 -2.99 -14.21 -17.52
CA ALA A 311 -2.85 -15.24 -18.56
C ALA A 311 -1.39 -15.47 -19.00
N HIS A 312 -0.42 -14.71 -18.44
CA HIS A 312 0.99 -14.87 -18.81
C HIS A 312 1.49 -16.29 -18.49
N PRO A 313 2.34 -16.91 -19.36
CA PRO A 313 2.83 -18.30 -19.17
C PRO A 313 3.50 -18.57 -17.83
N PHE A 314 4.03 -17.55 -17.14
CA PHE A 314 4.57 -17.69 -15.78
C PHE A 314 3.50 -18.14 -14.77
N PHE A 315 2.23 -17.80 -14.99
CA PHE A 315 1.10 -18.14 -14.12
C PHE A 315 0.29 -19.35 -14.59
N GLU A 316 0.76 -20.13 -15.55
CA GLU A 316 0.02 -21.25 -16.17
C GLU A 316 -0.59 -22.23 -15.16
N SER A 317 0.08 -22.48 -14.02
CA SER A 317 -0.41 -23.38 -12.97
C SER A 317 -1.16 -22.71 -11.84
N VAL A 318 -1.46 -21.40 -11.94
CA VAL A 318 -2.10 -20.64 -10.87
C VAL A 318 -3.62 -20.73 -10.97
N THR A 319 -4.25 -21.19 -9.89
CA THR A 319 -5.70 -21.06 -9.70
C THR A 319 -5.96 -19.72 -9.01
N TRP A 320 -6.50 -18.76 -9.73
CA TRP A 320 -6.68 -17.39 -9.26
C TRP A 320 -7.80 -17.23 -8.22
N GLU A 321 -8.77 -18.15 -8.26
CA GLU A 321 -9.87 -18.17 -7.30
C GLU A 321 -9.37 -18.57 -5.93
N ASN A 322 -9.77 -17.82 -4.92
CA ASN A 322 -9.50 -18.13 -3.52
C ASN A 322 -8.01 -18.38 -3.18
N LEU A 323 -7.08 -17.64 -3.80
CA LEU A 323 -5.65 -17.73 -3.51
C LEU A 323 -5.35 -17.70 -2.01
N HIS A 324 -6.07 -16.87 -1.24
CA HIS A 324 -5.90 -16.72 0.20
C HIS A 324 -6.32 -17.94 1.02
N GLN A 325 -6.96 -18.95 0.42
CA GLN A 325 -7.35 -20.22 1.03
C GLN A 325 -6.42 -21.38 0.62
N GLN A 326 -5.56 -21.16 -0.37
CA GLN A 326 -4.60 -22.16 -0.81
C GLN A 326 -3.45 -22.25 0.20
N THR A 327 -2.87 -23.42 0.35
CA THR A 327 -1.71 -23.60 1.22
C THR A 327 -0.47 -22.98 0.54
N PRO A 328 0.17 -21.94 1.13
CA PRO A 328 1.39 -21.40 0.58
C PRO A 328 2.50 -22.45 0.47
N PRO A 329 3.31 -22.43 -0.58
CA PRO A 329 4.44 -23.34 -0.71
C PRO A 329 5.45 -23.06 0.39
N LYS A 330 6.16 -24.10 0.81
CA LYS A 330 7.24 -23.94 1.77
C LYS A 330 8.35 -23.11 1.14
N LEU A 331 8.76 -22.03 1.81
CA LEU A 331 9.84 -21.17 1.34
C LEU A 331 11.15 -21.95 1.26
N THR A 332 11.62 -22.17 0.04
CA THR A 332 12.84 -22.92 -0.28
C THR A 332 13.81 -22.02 -1.03
N ALA A 333 15.08 -22.00 -0.60
CA ALA A 333 16.12 -21.24 -1.26
C ALA A 333 16.42 -21.81 -2.66
N TYR A 334 16.54 -20.92 -3.65
CA TYR A 334 16.94 -21.28 -5.01
C TYR A 334 18.44 -21.02 -5.26
N LEU A 335 18.93 -19.88 -4.77
CA LEU A 335 20.35 -19.52 -4.80
C LEU A 335 20.86 -19.43 -3.35
N PRO A 336 22.17 -19.64 -3.10
CA PRO A 336 22.72 -19.40 -1.77
C PRO A 336 22.52 -17.94 -1.36
N ALA A 337 22.36 -17.73 -0.05
CA ALA A 337 22.28 -16.40 0.51
C ALA A 337 23.49 -15.57 0.07
N MET A 338 23.28 -14.29 -0.23
CA MET A 338 24.35 -13.38 -0.61
C MET A 338 25.31 -13.13 0.55
N SER A 339 26.58 -12.85 0.26
CA SER A 339 27.55 -12.52 1.28
C SER A 339 27.27 -11.18 1.97
N GLU A 340 27.71 -11.01 3.21
CA GLU A 340 27.52 -9.75 3.96
C GLU A 340 28.12 -8.53 3.24
N ASP A 341 29.12 -8.72 2.38
CA ASP A 341 29.76 -7.65 1.57
C ASP A 341 28.79 -7.07 0.52
N ASP A 342 27.80 -7.83 0.08
CA ASP A 342 26.77 -7.36 -0.83
C ASP A 342 25.63 -6.61 -0.09
N GLU A 343 25.43 -6.83 1.22
CA GLU A 343 24.45 -6.09 2.03
C GLU A 343 24.87 -4.64 2.29
N ASP A 344 26.16 -4.34 2.41
CA ASP A 344 26.66 -2.99 2.65
C ASP A 344 26.37 -2.03 1.50
N CYS A 345 26.15 -2.52 0.29
CA CYS A 345 25.66 -1.73 -0.85
C CYS A 345 24.20 -1.29 -0.71
N TYR A 346 23.45 -1.85 0.25
CA TYR A 346 22.00 -1.63 0.46
C TYR A 346 21.67 -1.02 1.82
N GLY A 347 22.69 -0.75 2.65
CA GLY A 347 22.50 -0.16 3.95
C GLY A 347 21.66 1.11 3.85
N ASN A 348 20.39 1.02 4.25
CA ASN A 348 19.63 2.18 4.67
C ASN A 348 20.48 2.90 5.70
N GLY A 349 20.70 4.22 5.53
CA GLY A 349 21.38 5.10 6.48
C GLY A 349 20.67 5.23 7.85
N ALA A 350 20.28 4.11 8.45
CA ALA A 350 19.89 3.99 9.84
C ALA A 350 21.16 3.62 10.62
N ALA A 351 21.71 4.62 11.27
CA ALA A 351 22.91 4.58 12.11
C ALA A 351 23.03 3.28 12.91
N ARG A 352 23.95 2.41 12.54
CA ARG A 352 24.61 1.50 13.47
C ARG A 352 25.53 2.34 14.37
N THR A 353 25.02 2.82 15.51
CA THR A 353 25.87 3.27 16.62
C THR A 353 26.50 2.06 17.28
N GLY A 354 27.41 1.42 16.61
CA GLY A 354 28.38 0.51 17.20
C GLY A 354 29.51 1.35 17.82
N ARG A 355 29.42 1.55 19.13
CA ARG A 355 30.49 2.17 19.91
C ARG A 355 31.75 1.31 19.84
N ARG A 356 32.73 1.69 18.99
CA ARG A 356 34.15 1.49 19.29
C ARG A 356 34.66 2.78 19.91
N ALA A 357 35.11 2.69 21.15
CA ALA A 357 35.75 3.79 21.84
C ALA A 357 37.02 4.23 21.08
N PRO A 358 37.18 5.52 20.77
CA PRO A 358 38.48 6.04 20.28
C PRO A 358 39.44 6.23 21.44
N PRO A 359 40.79 6.15 21.19
CA PRO A 359 41.79 6.45 22.18
C PRO A 359 41.77 7.95 22.52
N ALA A 360 42.05 8.24 23.80
CA ALA A 360 42.11 9.58 24.35
C ALA A 360 43.16 10.45 23.66
N LEU A 361 42.76 11.65 23.20
CA LEU A 361 43.65 12.76 22.88
C LEU A 361 43.17 14.03 23.60
N ALA A 362 44.15 14.76 24.11
CA ALA A 362 44.13 15.91 24.99
C ALA A 362 43.40 17.17 24.44
N PRO A 363 43.11 18.18 25.30
CA PRO A 363 42.14 19.23 25.03
C PRO A 363 42.74 20.46 24.31
N GLY A 364 41.93 21.10 23.47
CA GLY A 364 42.17 22.47 23.02
C GLY A 364 41.56 22.83 21.71
N SER A 365 40.52 23.57 21.74
CA SER A 365 40.18 24.81 21.05
C SER A 365 38.71 24.90 20.59
N HIS A 366 38.13 25.98 21.04
CA HIS A 366 36.78 26.45 20.70
C HIS A 366 36.58 26.66 19.18
N VAL A 367 35.48 26.13 18.61
CA VAL A 367 34.77 26.81 17.53
C VAL A 367 33.27 26.58 17.73
N ARG A 368 32.53 27.69 17.68
CA ARG A 368 31.10 27.82 17.87
C ARG A 368 30.28 27.19 16.73
N GLY A 369 29.13 26.70 17.10
CA GLY A 369 27.93 26.25 16.46
C GLY A 369 27.65 26.60 15.00
N LEU A 370 27.08 25.60 14.33
CA LEU A 370 26.14 25.78 13.23
C LEU A 370 25.13 24.61 13.21
N LEU A 371 23.90 24.98 13.09
CA LEU A 371 22.66 24.20 13.19
C LEU A 371 22.56 23.03 12.20
N PRO A 372 22.02 21.85 12.59
CA PRO A 372 21.62 20.79 11.67
C PRO A 372 20.17 21.01 11.21
N GLY A 373 19.97 21.47 9.99
CA GLY A 373 18.62 21.72 9.48
C GLY A 373 18.48 21.85 7.96
N LEU A 374 19.49 21.52 7.16
CA LEU A 374 19.51 21.89 5.73
C LEU A 374 19.74 20.73 4.73
N SER A 375 19.68 19.46 5.14
CA SER A 375 20.02 18.35 4.25
C SER A 375 18.95 17.97 3.21
N HIS A 376 17.67 18.09 3.54
CA HIS A 376 16.59 17.67 2.63
C HIS A 376 16.22 18.69 1.54
N LEU A 377 16.35 19.97 1.81
CA LEU A 377 16.10 21.01 0.81
C LEU A 377 17.22 21.13 -0.25
N ARG A 378 18.46 20.79 0.10
CA ARG A 378 19.57 20.79 -0.86
C ARG A 378 19.49 19.61 -1.84
N LEU A 379 19.03 18.42 -1.42
CA LEU A 379 18.84 17.28 -2.31
C LEU A 379 17.72 17.53 -3.34
N ALA A 380 16.59 18.08 -2.92
CA ALA A 380 15.49 18.45 -3.84
C ALA A 380 15.94 19.53 -4.85
N TRP A 381 16.79 20.47 -4.44
CA TRP A 381 17.31 21.53 -5.33
C TRP A 381 18.38 21.00 -6.29
N CYS A 382 19.27 20.08 -5.86
CA CYS A 382 20.23 19.40 -6.74
C CYS A 382 19.54 18.52 -7.81
N LEU A 383 18.49 17.76 -7.43
CA LEU A 383 17.74 16.91 -8.36
C LEU A 383 16.97 17.75 -9.38
N TYR A 384 16.41 18.89 -8.99
CA TYR A 384 15.76 19.83 -9.90
C TYR A 384 16.72 20.41 -10.94
N ASN A 385 17.93 20.81 -10.54
CA ASN A 385 18.93 21.38 -11.45
C ASN A 385 19.60 20.34 -12.37
N CYS A 386 19.76 19.09 -11.92
CA CYS A 386 20.30 18.03 -12.77
C CYS A 386 19.31 17.59 -13.86
N ALA A 387 18.02 17.45 -13.55
CA ALA A 387 16.99 17.13 -14.54
C ALA A 387 16.83 18.25 -15.59
N ALA A 388 16.86 19.51 -15.15
CA ALA A 388 16.77 20.67 -16.04
C ALA A 388 17.98 20.79 -16.99
N LYS A 389 19.21 20.46 -16.53
CA LYS A 389 20.42 20.45 -17.37
C LYS A 389 20.43 19.31 -18.39
N MET A 390 19.83 18.15 -18.08
CA MET A 390 19.75 17.04 -19.04
C MET A 390 18.79 17.33 -20.18
N LEU A 391 17.66 17.97 -19.93
CA LEU A 391 16.72 18.39 -20.98
C LEU A 391 17.30 19.46 -21.92
N GLN A 392 18.20 20.31 -21.42
CA GLN A 392 18.90 21.28 -22.27
C GLN A 392 19.96 20.65 -23.16
N ASN A 393 20.65 19.58 -22.72
CA ASN A 393 21.66 18.90 -23.52
C ASN A 393 21.07 17.97 -24.60
N THR A 394 19.87 17.44 -24.42
CA THR A 394 19.17 16.66 -25.47
C THR A 394 18.57 17.52 -26.57
N ALA A 395 18.22 18.78 -26.27
CA ALA A 395 17.73 19.74 -27.28
C ALA A 395 18.85 20.27 -28.20
N CYS A 396 20.11 20.20 -27.80
CA CYS A 396 21.26 20.67 -28.59
C CYS A 396 21.78 19.65 -29.60
N LEU A 397 21.35 18.38 -29.51
CA LEU A 397 21.78 17.30 -30.43
C LEU A 397 20.81 17.04 -31.58
N SER A 398 19.68 17.77 -31.67
CA SER A 398 18.66 17.61 -32.71
C SER A 398 18.66 18.71 -33.79
N THR A 399 19.64 19.63 -33.78
CA THR A 399 19.74 20.74 -34.77
C THR A 399 20.94 20.65 -35.72
N GLU A 400 21.63 19.51 -35.75
CA GLU A 400 22.61 19.22 -36.80
C GLU A 400 22.27 17.91 -37.51
N LYS A 401 21.29 17.96 -38.40
CA LYS A 401 21.20 17.13 -39.63
C LYS A 401 20.25 17.79 -40.63
#